data_4522b2c939213b29e05af6b934bf08cc
#
_entry.id   4522b2c939213b29e05af6b934bf08cc
#
_cell.length_a   1.000
_cell.length_b   1.000
_cell.length_c   1.000
_cell.angle_alpha   90.00
_cell.angle_beta   90.00
_cell.angle_gamma   90.00
#
_symmetry.space_group_name_H-M   'P 1'
#
loop_
_entity.id
_entity.type
_entity.pdbx_description
1 polymer ?
#
loop_
_entity_poly.entity_id
_entity_poly.type
_entity_poly.pdbx_seq_one_letter_code
_entity_poly.pdbx_strand_id
1 'polypeptide(L)'
;MQFIVQGYPAFAYTGGVAFDAKLPVVVMVHGAAMDHSVWQWQSRYLAHHGYAVLAVDLPAHGRSPGLARERIEELGSWIVGLLDAGGIEQAALVGHSMGSLAVLQAAIAAPQRVRRLALVACAVPMAVSDAFLAAAKEAPPVAFDMEAVWGHAKNSQLASSPVPGATLLGATRALNGRSRNGVLEADLRACNAWRPAQEALKSVAVPTLVVCGRRDVMTPPRAGKALAAAIPGAKLVMLESGHSMMVEAPRETLAALRDFLAG
;
A
#
# COMPACT_ATOMS: atom_id res chain seq x y z
N MET A 1 18.25 1.23 -1.04
CA MET A 1 18.61 2.27 -2.02
C MET A 1 18.04 3.61 -1.54
N GLN A 2 18.65 4.74 -1.93
CA GLN A 2 18.12 6.07 -1.57
C GLN A 2 18.00 6.92 -2.84
N PHE A 3 16.96 7.75 -2.86
CA PHE A 3 16.69 8.77 -3.88
C PHE A 3 16.56 10.13 -3.20
N ILE A 4 16.61 11.21 -3.97
CA ILE A 4 16.19 12.53 -3.50
C ILE A 4 14.88 12.85 -4.21
N VAL A 5 13.79 12.87 -3.46
CA VAL A 5 12.44 13.15 -3.99
C VAL A 5 11.92 14.43 -3.34
N GLN A 6 11.60 15.43 -4.16
CA GLN A 6 11.13 16.73 -3.68
C GLN A 6 12.02 17.36 -2.59
N GLY A 7 13.36 17.20 -2.73
CA GLY A 7 14.36 17.76 -1.82
C GLY A 7 14.65 16.93 -0.56
N TYR A 8 13.98 15.79 -0.35
CA TYR A 8 14.18 14.91 0.81
C TYR A 8 14.70 13.53 0.41
N PRO A 9 15.54 12.89 1.26
CA PRO A 9 15.91 11.49 1.06
C PRO A 9 14.68 10.59 1.10
N ALA A 10 14.58 9.67 0.14
CA ALA A 10 13.55 8.66 0.04
C ALA A 10 14.20 7.27 0.03
N PHE A 11 13.81 6.41 0.95
CA PHE A 11 14.33 5.06 1.04
C PHE A 11 13.44 4.09 0.26
N ALA A 12 14.09 3.16 -0.46
CA ALA A 12 13.43 2.01 -1.08
C ALA A 12 14.23 0.74 -0.82
N TYR A 13 13.56 -0.31 -0.39
CA TYR A 13 14.10 -1.67 -0.32
C TYR A 13 13.97 -2.34 -1.69
N THR A 14 15.05 -2.92 -2.16
CA THR A 14 15.14 -3.49 -3.51
C THR A 14 14.93 -5.02 -3.56
N GLY A 15 14.32 -5.60 -2.53
CA GLY A 15 14.11 -7.05 -2.45
C GLY A 15 15.38 -7.85 -2.16
N GLY A 16 16.48 -7.20 -1.79
CA GLY A 16 17.78 -7.84 -1.52
C GLY A 16 18.63 -8.08 -2.77
N VAL A 17 18.22 -7.53 -3.92
CA VAL A 17 18.95 -7.57 -5.20
C VAL A 17 19.32 -6.16 -5.62
N ALA A 18 20.45 -5.96 -6.32
CA ALA A 18 20.80 -4.66 -6.87
C ALA A 18 19.70 -4.19 -7.85
N PHE A 19 19.32 -2.91 -7.74
CA PHE A 19 18.33 -2.33 -8.63
C PHE A 19 18.91 -2.17 -10.05
N ASP A 20 18.17 -2.68 -11.05
CA ASP A 20 18.50 -2.51 -12.47
C ASP A 20 17.26 -1.97 -13.20
N ALA A 21 17.30 -0.69 -13.58
CA ALA A 21 16.20 -0.03 -14.29
C ALA A 21 15.90 -0.60 -15.69
N LYS A 22 16.75 -1.48 -16.22
CA LYS A 22 16.48 -2.19 -17.50
C LYS A 22 15.45 -3.30 -17.32
N LEU A 23 15.26 -3.80 -16.10
CA LEU A 23 14.21 -4.77 -15.79
C LEU A 23 12.86 -4.07 -15.61
N PRO A 24 11.75 -4.80 -15.78
CA PRO A 24 10.43 -4.27 -15.45
C PRO A 24 10.36 -3.77 -14.01
N VAL A 25 10.13 -2.46 -13.82
CA VAL A 25 10.11 -1.84 -12.49
C VAL A 25 8.77 -2.05 -11.81
N VAL A 26 8.80 -2.41 -10.52
CA VAL A 26 7.64 -2.51 -9.63
C VAL A 26 7.87 -1.64 -8.40
N VAL A 27 7.02 -0.65 -8.19
CA VAL A 27 7.00 0.19 -6.98
C VAL A 27 5.91 -0.32 -6.05
N MET A 28 6.27 -0.64 -4.80
CA MET A 28 5.37 -1.17 -3.78
C MET A 28 5.21 -0.16 -2.64
N VAL A 29 3.99 0.29 -2.40
CA VAL A 29 3.66 1.37 -1.47
C VAL A 29 2.83 0.83 -0.30
N HIS A 30 3.30 1.07 0.92
CA HIS A 30 2.69 0.60 2.17
C HIS A 30 1.44 1.39 2.58
N GLY A 31 0.71 0.91 3.59
CA GLY A 31 -0.44 1.56 4.23
C GLY A 31 -0.05 2.58 5.31
N ALA A 32 -1.06 3.15 5.97
CA ALA A 32 -0.90 4.14 7.04
C ALA A 32 0.00 3.60 8.17
N ALA A 33 0.85 4.46 8.74
CA ALA A 33 1.81 4.18 9.82
C ALA A 33 2.78 3.00 9.59
N MET A 34 2.78 2.40 8.42
CA MET A 34 3.63 1.25 8.05
C MET A 34 4.95 1.68 7.42
N ASP A 35 5.74 0.72 6.94
CA ASP A 35 6.95 0.93 6.13
C ASP A 35 7.09 -0.18 5.07
N HIS A 36 8.17 -0.12 4.28
CA HIS A 36 8.46 -1.11 3.21
C HIS A 36 8.42 -2.56 3.67
N SER A 37 8.63 -2.84 4.96
CA SER A 37 8.75 -4.21 5.48
C SER A 37 7.46 -5.03 5.38
N VAL A 38 6.29 -4.38 5.20
CA VAL A 38 5.02 -5.09 4.95
C VAL A 38 5.07 -5.90 3.66
N TRP A 39 5.94 -5.52 2.72
CA TRP A 39 6.13 -6.16 1.44
C TRP A 39 7.28 -7.17 1.40
N GLN A 40 7.83 -7.56 2.56
CA GLN A 40 9.06 -8.36 2.65
C GLN A 40 9.03 -9.65 1.78
N TRP A 41 7.90 -10.35 1.75
CA TRP A 41 7.76 -11.61 0.99
C TRP A 41 7.64 -11.33 -0.52
N GLN A 42 6.76 -10.40 -0.88
CA GLN A 42 6.43 -10.07 -2.24
C GLN A 42 7.60 -9.39 -2.94
N SER A 43 8.24 -8.42 -2.28
CA SER A 43 9.36 -7.67 -2.84
C SER A 43 10.58 -8.58 -3.11
N ARG A 44 10.92 -9.47 -2.17
CA ARG A 44 12.02 -10.41 -2.33
C ARG A 44 11.76 -11.39 -3.48
N TYR A 45 10.58 -11.98 -3.52
CA TYR A 45 10.24 -12.90 -4.60
C TYR A 45 10.36 -12.22 -5.96
N LEU A 46 9.70 -11.08 -6.15
CA LEU A 46 9.70 -10.37 -7.43
C LEU A 46 11.12 -9.96 -7.85
N ALA A 47 11.94 -9.45 -6.93
CA ALA A 47 13.31 -9.05 -7.21
C ALA A 47 14.18 -10.21 -7.68
N HIS A 48 13.97 -11.43 -7.15
CA HIS A 48 14.69 -12.63 -7.57
C HIS A 48 14.07 -13.33 -8.78
N HIS A 49 12.97 -12.78 -9.34
CA HIS A 49 12.25 -13.35 -10.48
C HIS A 49 12.09 -12.35 -11.64
N GLY A 50 13.12 -11.52 -11.87
CA GLY A 50 13.22 -10.69 -13.07
C GLY A 50 12.56 -9.32 -13.01
N TYR A 51 12.26 -8.81 -11.81
CA TYR A 51 11.76 -7.44 -11.64
C TYR A 51 12.77 -6.55 -10.91
N ALA A 52 12.81 -5.28 -11.27
CA ALA A 52 13.46 -4.25 -10.47
C ALA A 52 12.44 -3.72 -9.45
N VAL A 53 12.65 -4.02 -8.17
CA VAL A 53 11.67 -3.71 -7.12
C VAL A 53 12.09 -2.50 -6.30
N LEU A 54 11.14 -1.63 -6.00
CA LEU A 54 11.26 -0.52 -5.06
C LEU A 54 10.09 -0.61 -4.05
N ALA A 55 10.28 -1.32 -2.94
CA ALA A 55 9.37 -1.22 -1.80
C ALA A 55 9.77 0.02 -0.99
N VAL A 56 8.96 1.08 -1.10
CA VAL A 56 9.33 2.41 -0.62
C VAL A 56 8.87 2.65 0.82
N ASP A 57 9.59 3.52 1.52
CA ASP A 57 9.08 4.23 2.68
C ASP A 57 8.56 5.59 2.22
N LEU A 58 7.29 5.87 2.45
CA LEU A 58 6.68 7.17 2.15
C LEU A 58 7.32 8.30 3.00
N PRO A 59 7.16 9.58 2.65
CA PRO A 59 7.65 10.69 3.48
C PRO A 59 7.18 10.57 4.93
N ALA A 60 8.07 10.80 5.87
CA ALA A 60 7.91 10.63 7.32
C ALA A 60 7.77 9.19 7.81
N HIS A 61 7.83 8.18 6.95
CA HIS A 61 7.74 6.76 7.33
C HIS A 61 9.11 6.07 7.32
N GLY A 62 9.26 5.05 8.15
CA GLY A 62 10.42 4.18 8.17
C GLY A 62 11.74 4.93 8.11
N ARG A 63 12.49 4.71 7.04
CA ARG A 63 13.83 5.30 6.78
C ARG A 63 13.78 6.57 5.91
N SER A 64 12.59 6.99 5.46
CA SER A 64 12.39 8.24 4.72
C SER A 64 12.08 9.38 5.70
N PRO A 65 12.97 10.38 5.84
CA PRO A 65 12.68 11.56 6.64
C PRO A 65 11.69 12.49 5.93
N GLY A 66 11.48 13.67 6.50
CA GLY A 66 10.62 14.71 5.97
C GLY A 66 9.29 14.80 6.71
N LEU A 67 8.35 15.53 6.13
CA LEU A 67 7.02 15.76 6.70
C LEU A 67 6.04 14.72 6.16
N ALA A 68 5.13 14.27 7.01
CA ALA A 68 3.99 13.48 6.58
C ALA A 68 3.16 14.28 5.56
N ARG A 69 2.60 13.58 4.59
CA ARG A 69 1.72 14.20 3.59
C ARG A 69 0.28 14.10 4.08
N GLU A 70 -0.41 15.22 4.07
CA GLU A 70 -1.79 15.29 4.58
C GLU A 70 -2.85 15.07 3.49
N ARG A 71 -2.39 14.82 2.24
CA ARG A 71 -3.27 14.63 1.08
C ARG A 71 -2.77 13.49 0.20
N ILE A 72 -3.71 12.69 -0.28
CA ILE A 72 -3.41 11.58 -1.21
C ILE A 72 -2.83 12.10 -2.53
N GLU A 73 -3.25 13.28 -2.98
CA GLU A 73 -2.70 13.93 -4.19
C GLU A 73 -1.20 14.22 -4.06
N GLU A 74 -0.75 14.59 -2.85
CA GLU A 74 0.67 14.84 -2.58
C GLU A 74 1.47 13.53 -2.58
N LEU A 75 0.89 12.44 -2.04
CA LEU A 75 1.49 11.10 -2.11
C LEU A 75 1.59 10.59 -3.54
N GLY A 76 0.53 10.80 -4.35
CA GLY A 76 0.56 10.48 -5.78
C GLY A 76 1.65 11.24 -6.54
N SER A 77 1.77 12.55 -6.30
CA SER A 77 2.82 13.39 -6.86
C SER A 77 4.22 12.98 -6.40
N TRP A 78 4.36 12.55 -5.14
CA TRP A 78 5.61 12.04 -4.62
C TRP A 78 6.04 10.73 -5.31
N ILE A 79 5.10 9.82 -5.60
CA ILE A 79 5.38 8.58 -6.34
C ILE A 79 5.90 8.91 -7.76
N VAL A 80 5.27 9.87 -8.45
CA VAL A 80 5.76 10.32 -9.77
C VAL A 80 7.16 10.90 -9.65
N GLY A 81 7.41 11.77 -8.64
CA GLY A 81 8.72 12.32 -8.35
C GLY A 81 9.79 11.28 -8.02
N LEU A 82 9.40 10.15 -7.39
CA LEU A 82 10.30 9.01 -7.17
C LEU A 82 10.71 8.36 -8.51
N LEU A 83 9.76 8.19 -9.43
CA LEU A 83 10.06 7.66 -10.78
C LEU A 83 11.04 8.59 -11.51
N ASP A 84 10.86 9.92 -11.40
CA ASP A 84 11.75 10.91 -12.00
C ASP A 84 13.16 10.82 -11.40
N ALA A 85 13.25 10.79 -10.07
CA ALA A 85 14.51 10.67 -9.35
C ALA A 85 15.26 9.36 -9.64
N GLY A 86 14.53 8.31 -10.00
CA GLY A 86 15.08 7.01 -10.38
C GLY A 86 15.39 6.86 -11.87
N GLY A 87 15.08 7.86 -12.71
CA GLY A 87 15.17 7.75 -14.16
C GLY A 87 14.27 6.66 -14.74
N ILE A 88 13.14 6.37 -14.06
CA ILE A 88 12.19 5.31 -14.40
C ILE A 88 11.10 5.91 -15.27
N GLU A 89 11.04 5.51 -16.53
CA GLU A 89 10.02 6.00 -17.46
C GLU A 89 8.61 5.52 -17.08
N GLN A 90 8.46 4.22 -16.85
CA GLN A 90 7.21 3.59 -16.45
C GLN A 90 7.44 2.50 -15.40
N ALA A 91 6.49 2.33 -14.47
CA ALA A 91 6.50 1.26 -13.48
C ALA A 91 5.14 0.60 -13.33
N ALA A 92 5.13 -0.64 -12.86
CA ALA A 92 3.96 -1.20 -12.21
C ALA A 92 3.87 -0.65 -10.79
N LEU A 93 2.71 -0.12 -10.42
CA LEU A 93 2.47 0.42 -9.08
C LEU A 93 1.59 -0.54 -8.28
N VAL A 94 2.05 -0.91 -7.10
CA VAL A 94 1.34 -1.79 -6.17
C VAL A 94 1.16 -1.03 -4.85
N GLY A 95 -0.06 -0.83 -4.41
CA GLY A 95 -0.34 -0.14 -3.16
C GLY A 95 -1.18 -0.97 -2.20
N HIS A 96 -0.95 -0.81 -0.90
CA HIS A 96 -1.78 -1.39 0.16
C HIS A 96 -2.49 -0.28 0.93
N SER A 97 -3.80 -0.41 1.17
CA SER A 97 -4.59 0.51 1.99
C SER A 97 -4.40 1.97 1.55
N MET A 98 -3.90 2.88 2.39
CA MET A 98 -3.53 4.25 1.99
C MET A 98 -2.61 4.26 0.76
N GLY A 99 -1.64 3.37 0.70
CA GLY A 99 -0.76 3.25 -0.47
C GLY A 99 -1.52 2.92 -1.75
N SER A 100 -2.66 2.20 -1.68
CA SER A 100 -3.54 1.97 -2.83
C SER A 100 -4.15 3.27 -3.35
N LEU A 101 -4.55 4.17 -2.45
CA LEU A 101 -5.07 5.49 -2.84
C LEU A 101 -3.97 6.32 -3.50
N ALA A 102 -2.76 6.29 -2.95
CA ALA A 102 -1.61 7.02 -3.48
C ALA A 102 -1.22 6.55 -4.90
N VAL A 103 -1.14 5.22 -5.13
CA VAL A 103 -0.82 4.70 -6.46
C VAL A 103 -1.97 4.90 -7.46
N LEU A 104 -3.23 4.86 -7.00
CA LEU A 104 -4.39 5.17 -7.83
C LEU A 104 -4.37 6.65 -8.23
N GLN A 105 -4.07 7.56 -7.30
CA GLN A 105 -3.92 8.98 -7.59
C GLN A 105 -2.77 9.24 -8.57
N ALA A 106 -1.63 8.54 -8.43
CA ALA A 106 -0.53 8.64 -9.39
C ALA A 106 -0.96 8.18 -10.80
N ALA A 107 -1.74 7.10 -10.89
CA ALA A 107 -2.27 6.60 -12.16
C ALA A 107 -3.29 7.55 -12.81
N ILE A 108 -4.11 8.24 -12.00
CA ILE A 108 -5.04 9.27 -12.48
C ILE A 108 -4.27 10.50 -12.99
N ALA A 109 -3.26 10.96 -12.23
CA ALA A 109 -2.54 12.20 -12.55
C ALA A 109 -1.50 12.03 -13.68
N ALA A 110 -0.88 10.85 -13.79
CA ALA A 110 0.19 10.58 -14.75
C ALA A 110 0.07 9.15 -15.33
N PRO A 111 -1.00 8.84 -16.08
CA PRO A 111 -1.26 7.49 -16.58
C PRO A 111 -0.13 6.94 -17.47
N GLN A 112 0.58 7.81 -18.19
CA GLN A 112 1.72 7.45 -19.02
C GLN A 112 2.93 6.92 -18.24
N ARG A 113 2.98 7.15 -16.91
CA ARG A 113 4.05 6.68 -16.03
C ARG A 113 3.73 5.32 -15.39
N VAL A 114 2.52 4.81 -15.62
CA VAL A 114 2.01 3.58 -14.97
C VAL A 114 1.75 2.51 -15.99
N ARG A 115 2.50 1.40 -15.92
CA ARG A 115 2.33 0.25 -16.80
C ARG A 115 1.21 -0.67 -16.35
N ARG A 116 1.07 -0.88 -15.04
CA ARG A 116 0.04 -1.70 -14.38
C ARG A 116 -0.25 -1.13 -13.00
N LEU A 117 -1.45 -1.34 -12.51
CA LEU A 117 -1.90 -0.84 -11.22
C LEU A 117 -2.50 -1.98 -10.37
N ALA A 118 -1.95 -2.24 -9.19
CA ALA A 118 -2.51 -3.19 -8.24
C ALA A 118 -2.92 -2.48 -6.94
N LEU A 119 -4.20 -2.58 -6.61
CA LEU A 119 -4.85 -1.97 -5.45
C LEU A 119 -5.18 -3.05 -4.44
N VAL A 120 -4.42 -3.13 -3.37
CA VAL A 120 -4.52 -4.17 -2.34
C VAL A 120 -5.22 -3.58 -1.12
N ALA A 121 -6.33 -4.19 -0.68
CA ALA A 121 -7.15 -3.70 0.44
C ALA A 121 -7.57 -2.23 0.25
N CYS A 122 -8.24 -1.92 -0.85
CA CYS A 122 -8.61 -0.57 -1.24
C CYS A 122 -10.13 -0.34 -1.20
N ALA A 123 -10.53 0.82 -0.74
CA ALA A 123 -11.90 1.34 -0.83
C ALA A 123 -11.87 2.78 -1.33
N VAL A 124 -12.83 3.16 -2.16
CA VAL A 124 -13.03 4.56 -2.57
C VAL A 124 -14.53 4.88 -2.46
N PRO A 125 -14.92 5.81 -1.59
CA PRO A 125 -14.10 6.52 -0.60
C PRO A 125 -13.57 5.57 0.50
N MET A 126 -12.41 5.91 1.10
CA MET A 126 -11.86 5.20 2.25
C MET A 126 -12.22 5.98 3.52
N ALA A 127 -13.42 5.73 4.04
CA ALA A 127 -13.90 6.40 5.23
C ALA A 127 -13.19 5.86 6.48
N VAL A 128 -12.76 6.78 7.35
CA VAL A 128 -12.16 6.47 8.65
C VAL A 128 -13.12 6.93 9.74
N SER A 129 -13.35 6.10 10.76
CA SER A 129 -14.24 6.43 11.86
C SER A 129 -13.69 7.57 12.73
N ASP A 130 -14.57 8.40 13.28
CA ASP A 130 -14.19 9.50 14.17
C ASP A 130 -13.42 8.97 15.40
N ALA A 131 -13.81 7.81 15.93
CA ALA A 131 -13.12 7.18 17.06
C ALA A 131 -11.67 6.82 16.70
N PHE A 132 -11.39 6.36 15.48
CA PHE A 132 -10.03 6.02 15.05
C PHE A 132 -9.20 7.28 14.81
N LEU A 133 -9.80 8.32 14.20
CA LEU A 133 -9.14 9.62 14.04
C LEU A 133 -8.81 10.26 15.39
N ALA A 134 -9.74 10.24 16.34
CA ALA A 134 -9.50 10.75 17.68
C ALA A 134 -8.40 9.98 18.42
N ALA A 135 -8.42 8.64 18.34
CA ALA A 135 -7.38 7.81 18.95
C ALA A 135 -6.00 8.08 18.32
N ALA A 136 -5.92 8.23 16.99
CA ALA A 136 -4.65 8.52 16.31
C ALA A 136 -4.04 9.85 16.75
N LYS A 137 -4.87 10.84 17.05
CA LYS A 137 -4.47 12.17 17.52
C LYS A 137 -4.10 12.18 19.00
N GLU A 138 -4.96 11.61 19.85
CA GLU A 138 -4.92 11.82 21.30
C GLU A 138 -4.21 10.69 22.05
N ALA A 139 -4.26 9.46 21.49
CA ALA A 139 -3.73 8.26 22.12
C ALA A 139 -3.15 7.29 21.06
N PRO A 140 -2.06 7.64 20.34
CA PRO A 140 -1.51 6.84 19.25
C PRO A 140 -1.32 5.34 19.58
N PRO A 141 -0.87 4.92 20.78
CA PRO A 141 -0.78 3.50 21.12
C PRO A 141 -2.13 2.78 21.04
N VAL A 142 -3.23 3.43 21.42
CA VAL A 142 -4.60 2.86 21.31
C VAL A 142 -4.97 2.73 19.83
N ALA A 143 -4.64 3.71 19.00
CA ALA A 143 -4.90 3.64 17.56
C ALA A 143 -4.08 2.51 16.90
N PHE A 144 -2.83 2.29 17.29
CA PHE A 144 -2.03 1.15 16.82
C PHE A 144 -2.64 -0.20 17.22
N ASP A 145 -3.23 -0.29 18.41
CA ASP A 145 -3.96 -1.48 18.85
C ASP A 145 -5.23 -1.70 18.02
N MET A 146 -5.99 -0.64 17.75
CA MET A 146 -7.17 -0.69 16.87
C MET A 146 -6.78 -1.16 15.48
N GLU A 147 -5.73 -0.59 14.89
CA GLU A 147 -5.24 -0.97 13.58
C GLU A 147 -4.77 -2.42 13.54
N ALA A 148 -4.03 -2.87 14.56
CA ALA A 148 -3.60 -4.26 14.66
C ALA A 148 -4.79 -5.23 14.73
N VAL A 149 -5.80 -4.92 15.53
CA VAL A 149 -6.98 -5.77 15.70
C VAL A 149 -7.86 -5.77 14.44
N TRP A 150 -8.16 -4.60 13.89
CA TRP A 150 -9.02 -4.49 12.71
C TRP A 150 -8.33 -4.91 11.42
N GLY A 151 -7.01 -4.74 11.36
CA GLY A 151 -6.18 -5.14 10.22
C GLY A 151 -6.07 -6.65 10.00
N HIS A 152 -6.50 -7.47 10.98
CA HIS A 152 -6.39 -8.92 10.87
C HIS A 152 -7.74 -9.62 11.07
N ALA A 153 -7.99 -10.65 10.28
CA ALA A 153 -9.14 -11.51 10.45
C ALA A 153 -9.10 -12.20 11.83
N LYS A 154 -10.27 -12.42 12.45
CA LYS A 154 -10.36 -12.98 13.83
C LYS A 154 -9.57 -14.28 14.03
N ASN A 155 -9.59 -15.17 13.06
CA ASN A 155 -8.81 -16.41 13.12
C ASN A 155 -7.29 -16.15 13.07
N SER A 156 -6.84 -15.14 12.37
CA SER A 156 -5.42 -14.74 12.29
C SER A 156 -4.94 -14.07 13.57
N GLN A 157 -5.85 -13.50 14.37
CA GLN A 157 -5.53 -12.90 15.66
C GLN A 157 -5.24 -13.96 16.75
N LEU A 158 -5.93 -15.10 16.69
CA LEU A 158 -5.97 -16.07 17.79
C LEU A 158 -5.00 -17.24 17.60
N ALA A 159 -4.69 -17.66 16.38
CA ALA A 159 -4.11 -18.98 16.25
C ALA A 159 -2.85 -19.07 15.41
N SER A 160 -2.84 -18.80 14.18
CA SER A 160 -1.70 -19.25 13.40
C SER A 160 -1.23 -18.18 12.41
N SER A 161 -0.11 -17.60 12.73
CA SER A 161 0.69 -16.96 11.71
C SER A 161 1.10 -18.03 10.68
N PRO A 162 1.01 -17.76 9.36
CA PRO A 162 1.63 -18.61 8.37
C PRO A 162 3.17 -18.67 8.52
N VAL A 163 3.72 -17.82 9.38
CA VAL A 163 5.13 -17.78 9.76
C VAL A 163 5.27 -18.33 11.18
N PRO A 164 5.90 -19.49 11.37
CA PRO A 164 6.08 -20.09 12.68
C PRO A 164 6.79 -19.14 13.66
N GLY A 165 6.28 -19.07 14.90
CA GLY A 165 6.87 -18.27 15.96
C GLY A 165 6.58 -16.76 15.89
N ALA A 166 5.86 -16.26 14.89
CA ALA A 166 5.44 -14.87 14.81
C ALA A 166 3.97 -14.71 15.21
N THR A 167 3.65 -13.65 15.94
CA THR A 167 2.27 -13.22 16.18
C THR A 167 1.98 -12.03 15.25
N LEU A 168 0.93 -12.12 14.43
CA LEU A 168 0.60 -11.06 13.48
C LEU A 168 0.26 -9.76 14.20
N LEU A 169 -0.53 -9.81 15.27
CA LEU A 169 -0.85 -8.62 16.08
C LEU A 169 0.40 -7.98 16.68
N GLY A 170 1.29 -8.79 17.26
CA GLY A 170 2.53 -8.29 17.85
C GLY A 170 3.45 -7.66 16.81
N ALA A 171 3.57 -8.27 15.64
CA ALA A 171 4.37 -7.73 14.54
C ALA A 171 3.81 -6.40 14.02
N THR A 172 2.48 -6.31 13.85
CA THR A 172 1.83 -5.06 13.40
C THR A 172 1.98 -3.95 14.46
N ARG A 173 1.77 -4.25 15.74
CA ARG A 173 2.01 -3.28 16.82
C ARG A 173 3.45 -2.79 16.87
N ALA A 174 4.42 -3.70 16.72
CA ALA A 174 5.83 -3.36 16.71
C ALA A 174 6.20 -2.51 15.48
N LEU A 175 5.58 -2.75 14.33
CA LEU A 175 5.76 -1.95 13.13
C LEU A 175 5.18 -0.55 13.34
N ASN A 176 3.91 -0.45 13.71
CA ASN A 176 3.21 0.82 13.89
C ASN A 176 3.83 1.67 15.01
N GLY A 177 4.30 1.01 16.08
CA GLY A 177 4.99 1.67 17.19
C GLY A 177 6.33 2.33 16.82
N ARG A 178 6.87 2.05 15.62
CA ARG A 178 8.02 2.77 15.05
C ARG A 178 7.63 4.03 14.28
N SER A 179 6.33 4.22 14.02
CA SER A 179 5.82 5.40 13.35
C SER A 179 6.10 6.66 14.17
N ARG A 180 6.44 7.73 13.49
CA ARG A 180 6.69 9.02 14.16
C ARG A 180 5.39 9.64 14.63
N ASN A 181 5.47 10.44 15.68
CA ASN A 181 4.30 11.14 16.24
C ASN A 181 3.58 11.94 15.15
N GLY A 182 2.25 11.84 15.14
CA GLY A 182 1.37 12.55 14.21
C GLY A 182 1.26 11.93 12.81
N VAL A 183 2.11 10.97 12.45
CA VAL A 183 2.10 10.35 11.11
C VAL A 183 0.79 9.58 10.87
N LEU A 184 0.39 8.71 11.81
CA LEU A 184 -0.87 7.97 11.67
C LEU A 184 -2.08 8.91 11.54
N GLU A 185 -2.13 10.00 12.34
CA GLU A 185 -3.21 10.99 12.22
C GLU A 185 -3.25 11.62 10.82
N ALA A 186 -2.10 12.08 10.31
CA ALA A 186 -2.00 12.67 8.98
C ALA A 186 -2.46 11.69 7.88
N ASP A 187 -2.00 10.46 7.95
CA ASP A 187 -2.35 9.39 7.01
C ASP A 187 -3.85 9.10 6.99
N LEU A 188 -4.45 8.93 8.17
CA LEU A 188 -5.89 8.65 8.29
C LEU A 188 -6.74 9.81 7.81
N ARG A 189 -6.31 11.06 8.08
CA ARG A 189 -6.98 12.26 7.57
C ARG A 189 -6.90 12.35 6.06
N ALA A 190 -5.73 12.07 5.48
CA ALA A 190 -5.55 12.03 4.03
C ALA A 190 -6.48 10.99 3.38
N CYS A 191 -6.55 9.77 3.92
CA CYS A 191 -7.48 8.72 3.47
C CYS A 191 -8.94 9.18 3.56
N ASN A 192 -9.32 9.73 4.73
CA ASN A 192 -10.70 10.15 5.00
C ASN A 192 -11.14 11.34 4.13
N ALA A 193 -10.22 12.19 3.73
CA ALA A 193 -10.53 13.38 2.94
C ALA A 193 -10.60 13.11 1.42
N TRP A 194 -9.90 12.09 0.92
CA TRP A 194 -9.76 11.88 -0.51
C TRP A 194 -11.05 11.34 -1.15
N ARG A 195 -11.58 12.11 -2.12
CA ARG A 195 -12.83 11.81 -2.83
C ARG A 195 -12.65 12.12 -4.32
N PRO A 196 -12.04 11.22 -5.08
CA PRO A 196 -11.91 11.41 -6.52
C PRO A 196 -13.28 11.41 -7.19
N ALA A 197 -13.44 12.21 -8.22
CA ALA A 197 -14.63 12.18 -9.05
C ALA A 197 -14.79 10.79 -9.70
N GLN A 198 -16.01 10.37 -9.93
CA GLN A 198 -16.29 9.07 -10.55
C GLN A 198 -15.67 8.97 -11.96
N GLU A 199 -15.64 10.07 -12.68
CA GLU A 199 -15.02 10.18 -14.00
C GLU A 199 -13.51 9.91 -13.95
N ALA A 200 -12.83 10.31 -12.86
CA ALA A 200 -11.41 10.03 -12.67
C ALA A 200 -11.15 8.52 -12.51
N LEU A 201 -12.04 7.78 -11.86
CA LEU A 201 -11.94 6.31 -11.79
C LEU A 201 -12.17 5.66 -13.16
N LYS A 202 -13.13 6.19 -13.93
CA LYS A 202 -13.42 5.71 -15.28
C LYS A 202 -12.30 6.03 -16.28
N SER A 203 -11.49 7.05 -16.03
CA SER A 203 -10.36 7.41 -16.88
C SER A 203 -9.11 6.55 -16.66
N VAL A 204 -9.10 5.69 -15.65
CA VAL A 204 -7.98 4.75 -15.42
C VAL A 204 -7.98 3.69 -16.52
N ALA A 205 -7.11 3.87 -17.51
CA ALA A 205 -7.03 3.01 -18.70
C ALA A 205 -5.94 1.93 -18.58
N VAL A 206 -5.09 1.99 -17.55
CA VAL A 206 -4.03 1.00 -17.34
C VAL A 206 -4.60 -0.31 -16.81
N PRO A 207 -4.04 -1.48 -17.18
CA PRO A 207 -4.44 -2.75 -16.59
C PRO A 207 -4.44 -2.66 -15.07
N THR A 208 -5.59 -2.96 -14.46
CA THR A 208 -5.80 -2.78 -13.02
C THR A 208 -6.23 -4.10 -12.35
N LEU A 209 -5.62 -4.39 -11.20
CA LEU A 209 -5.98 -5.47 -10.30
C LEU A 209 -6.47 -4.90 -8.97
N VAL A 210 -7.61 -5.36 -8.48
CA VAL A 210 -8.10 -5.09 -7.12
C VAL A 210 -8.02 -6.39 -6.32
N VAL A 211 -7.30 -6.38 -5.19
CA VAL A 211 -7.17 -7.54 -4.29
C VAL A 211 -7.86 -7.22 -2.97
N CYS A 212 -8.83 -8.02 -2.58
CA CYS A 212 -9.64 -7.81 -1.37
C CYS A 212 -9.58 -9.02 -0.43
N GLY A 213 -9.53 -8.75 0.87
CA GLY A 213 -9.72 -9.76 1.90
C GLY A 213 -11.21 -10.02 2.15
N ARG A 214 -11.66 -11.29 2.16
CA ARG A 214 -13.06 -11.64 2.44
C ARG A 214 -13.51 -11.26 3.85
N ARG A 215 -12.56 -11.12 4.77
CA ARG A 215 -12.76 -10.81 6.18
C ARG A 215 -12.20 -9.45 6.57
N ASP A 216 -11.90 -8.61 5.59
CA ASP A 216 -11.43 -7.25 5.79
C ASP A 216 -12.57 -6.38 6.34
N VAL A 217 -12.38 -5.84 7.53
CA VAL A 217 -13.35 -4.94 8.18
C VAL A 217 -12.98 -3.46 8.01
N MET A 218 -11.73 -3.15 7.62
CA MET A 218 -11.28 -1.79 7.38
C MET A 218 -11.67 -1.30 5.98
N THR A 219 -11.43 -2.14 4.95
CA THR A 219 -11.91 -1.92 3.58
C THR A 219 -12.78 -3.10 3.15
N PRO A 220 -14.06 -3.10 3.53
CA PRO A 220 -14.92 -4.27 3.37
C PRO A 220 -15.01 -4.75 1.92
N PRO A 221 -15.16 -6.07 1.68
CA PRO A 221 -15.21 -6.68 0.34
C PRO A 221 -16.15 -5.97 -0.63
N ARG A 222 -17.28 -5.46 -0.12
CA ARG A 222 -18.26 -4.70 -0.91
C ARG A 222 -17.66 -3.43 -1.54
N ALA A 223 -16.77 -2.74 -0.81
CA ALA A 223 -16.13 -1.51 -1.29
C ALA A 223 -15.09 -1.81 -2.38
N GLY A 224 -14.29 -2.87 -2.21
CA GLY A 224 -13.36 -3.31 -3.25
C GLY A 224 -14.07 -3.81 -4.51
N LYS A 225 -15.20 -4.52 -4.39
CA LYS A 225 -16.05 -4.90 -5.53
C LYS A 225 -16.57 -3.66 -6.26
N ALA A 226 -17.04 -2.66 -5.53
CA ALA A 226 -17.53 -1.41 -6.11
C ALA A 226 -16.41 -0.66 -6.84
N LEU A 227 -15.20 -0.60 -6.25
CA LEU A 227 -14.04 0.00 -6.89
C LEU A 227 -13.65 -0.73 -8.18
N ALA A 228 -13.59 -2.07 -8.16
CA ALA A 228 -13.30 -2.85 -9.36
C ALA A 228 -14.33 -2.63 -10.48
N ALA A 229 -15.60 -2.47 -10.12
CA ALA A 229 -16.67 -2.16 -11.09
C ALA A 229 -16.59 -0.73 -11.63
N ALA A 230 -15.99 0.22 -10.88
CA ALA A 230 -15.84 1.62 -11.29
C ALA A 230 -14.66 1.85 -12.23
N ILE A 231 -13.66 0.95 -12.24
CA ILE A 231 -12.47 1.04 -13.09
C ILE A 231 -12.64 0.11 -14.30
N PRO A 232 -12.63 0.62 -15.55
CA PRO A 232 -12.83 -0.21 -16.74
C PRO A 232 -11.80 -1.33 -16.86
N GLY A 233 -12.26 -2.56 -17.06
CA GLY A 233 -11.40 -3.73 -17.25
C GLY A 233 -10.61 -4.18 -16.00
N ALA A 234 -10.91 -3.64 -14.82
CA ALA A 234 -10.23 -4.06 -13.61
C ALA A 234 -10.56 -5.52 -13.26
N LYS A 235 -9.52 -6.29 -12.92
CA LYS A 235 -9.64 -7.65 -12.40
C LYS A 235 -9.84 -7.61 -10.89
N LEU A 236 -10.69 -8.49 -10.35
CA LEU A 236 -10.93 -8.62 -8.90
C LEU A 236 -10.47 -9.98 -8.40
N VAL A 237 -9.65 -10.00 -7.37
CA VAL A 237 -9.24 -11.21 -6.64
C VAL A 237 -9.67 -11.10 -5.18
N MET A 238 -10.29 -12.18 -4.66
CA MET A 238 -10.77 -12.26 -3.28
C MET A 238 -9.97 -13.30 -2.51
N LEU A 239 -9.28 -12.88 -1.44
CA LEU A 239 -8.46 -13.75 -0.61
C LEU A 239 -9.13 -14.08 0.74
N GLU A 240 -8.83 -15.24 1.31
CA GLU A 240 -9.28 -15.63 2.65
C GLU A 240 -8.40 -14.97 3.75
N SER A 241 -8.51 -13.66 3.86
CA SER A 241 -7.72 -12.81 4.76
C SER A 241 -8.52 -11.63 5.29
N GLY A 242 -7.98 -10.93 6.28
CA GLY A 242 -8.37 -9.58 6.66
C GLY A 242 -7.72 -8.53 5.77
N HIS A 243 -7.43 -7.37 6.35
CA HIS A 243 -6.84 -6.20 5.69
C HIS A 243 -5.35 -6.39 5.37
N SER A 244 -4.61 -7.05 6.27
CA SER A 244 -3.16 -7.25 6.16
C SER A 244 -2.81 -8.50 5.36
N MET A 245 -3.38 -8.67 4.18
CA MET A 245 -3.26 -9.88 3.38
C MET A 245 -1.83 -10.23 2.96
N MET A 246 -0.90 -9.27 2.93
CA MET A 246 0.52 -9.51 2.63
C MET A 246 1.17 -10.45 3.64
N VAL A 247 0.65 -10.50 4.87
CA VAL A 247 1.14 -11.34 5.97
C VAL A 247 0.15 -12.42 6.41
N GLU A 248 -1.16 -12.23 6.20
CA GLU A 248 -2.18 -13.23 6.51
C GLU A 248 -2.29 -14.32 5.43
N ALA A 249 -2.16 -13.93 4.18
CA ALA A 249 -2.22 -14.80 3.00
C ALA A 249 -1.05 -14.48 2.04
N PRO A 250 0.22 -14.62 2.50
CA PRO A 250 1.38 -14.14 1.75
C PRO A 250 1.58 -14.84 0.40
N ARG A 251 1.25 -16.14 0.32
CA ARG A 251 1.40 -16.94 -0.91
C ARG A 251 0.35 -16.57 -1.94
N GLU A 252 -0.89 -16.44 -1.50
CA GLU A 252 -2.04 -16.08 -2.35
C GLU A 252 -1.91 -14.62 -2.84
N THR A 253 -1.48 -13.72 -1.96
CA THR A 253 -1.19 -12.32 -2.33
C THR A 253 -0.07 -12.26 -3.36
N LEU A 254 1.01 -13.02 -3.14
CA LEU A 254 2.11 -13.09 -4.09
C LEU A 254 1.65 -13.67 -5.43
N ALA A 255 0.88 -14.75 -5.43
CA ALA A 255 0.38 -15.38 -6.66
C ALA A 255 -0.47 -14.39 -7.47
N ALA A 256 -1.41 -13.69 -6.82
CA ALA A 256 -2.25 -12.69 -7.48
C ALA A 256 -1.42 -11.56 -8.12
N LEU A 257 -0.41 -11.04 -7.39
CA LEU A 257 0.47 -9.99 -7.91
C LEU A 257 1.36 -10.51 -9.04
N ARG A 258 2.01 -11.67 -8.88
CA ARG A 258 2.88 -12.29 -9.88
C ARG A 258 2.14 -12.52 -11.20
N ASP A 259 0.98 -13.16 -11.13
CA ASP A 259 0.20 -13.52 -12.32
C ASP A 259 -0.30 -12.26 -13.05
N PHE A 260 -0.64 -11.23 -12.30
CA PHE A 260 -1.03 -9.94 -12.85
C PHE A 260 0.15 -9.17 -13.46
N LEU A 261 1.32 -9.21 -12.85
CA LEU A 261 2.50 -8.48 -13.33
C LEU A 261 3.12 -9.14 -14.57
N ALA A 262 3.00 -10.45 -14.72
CA ALA A 262 3.53 -11.22 -15.85
C ALA A 262 2.70 -11.07 -17.14
N GLY A 263 1.38 -10.93 -17.05
CA GLY A 263 0.45 -10.81 -18.19
C GLY A 263 0.23 -9.39 -18.61
#